data_ef1853243e04eda353c336c2565ec242
#
_entry.id   ef1853243e04eda353c336c2565ec242
#
_cell.length_a   1.000
_cell.length_b   1.000
_cell.length_c   1.000
_cell.angle_alpha   90.00
_cell.angle_beta   90.00
_cell.angle_gamma   90.00
#
_symmetry.space_group_name_H-M   'P 1'
#
loop_
_entity.id
_entity.type
_entity.pdbx_description
1 polymer ?
#
loop_
_entity_poly.entity_id
_entity_poly.type
_entity_poly.pdbx_seq_one_letter_code
_entity_poly.pdbx_strand_id
1 'polypeptide(L)'
;MNLFLEAWWWLLSPEQYVGQGGIPQRIGEHLYYTFVAVGIAAAIAIPVGYFIGHTGRGGVWLVGIAGAARALPSFGLMLLLVLLLGVSGRDSAALAALVILGIPPLLAGAYAGVQQIPRSTIDAAKAQGMTPWQVLVSVEIPLSLPLVLGGLRGAVLQVVATATLVAYVGLGGLGYDIIQGIPLRRFDQTIGTALVIVVVALVLDAVLAGASRLATPRGVRVGRLGDVRARS
;
A
#
# COMPACT_ATOMS: atom_id res chain seq x y z
N MET A 1 -28.95 21.83 -8.72
CA MET A 1 -28.86 20.56 -7.97
C MET A 1 -27.48 20.54 -7.31
N ASN A 2 -27.41 20.43 -6.00
CA ASN A 2 -26.12 20.38 -5.31
C ASN A 2 -25.77 18.89 -5.07
N LEU A 3 -25.00 18.32 -5.98
CA LEU A 3 -24.60 16.91 -5.97
C LEU A 3 -23.95 16.47 -4.64
N PHE A 4 -23.23 17.37 -3.98
CA PHE A 4 -22.62 17.07 -2.68
C PHE A 4 -23.65 16.95 -1.56
N LEU A 5 -24.73 17.77 -1.58
CA LEU A 5 -25.83 17.65 -0.64
C LEU A 5 -26.62 16.35 -0.87
N GLU A 6 -26.85 15.96 -2.12
CA GLU A 6 -27.51 14.70 -2.45
C GLU A 6 -26.67 13.49 -1.98
N ALA A 7 -25.36 13.52 -2.21
CA ALA A 7 -24.43 12.51 -1.70
C ALA A 7 -24.39 12.44 -0.17
N TRP A 8 -24.50 13.59 0.49
CA TRP A 8 -24.56 13.65 1.94
C TRP A 8 -25.85 13.02 2.48
N TRP A 9 -27.01 13.33 1.87
CA TRP A 9 -28.28 12.70 2.23
C TRP A 9 -28.27 11.19 1.95
N TRP A 10 -27.66 10.77 0.83
CA TRP A 10 -27.49 9.37 0.52
C TRP A 10 -26.66 8.65 1.60
N LEU A 11 -25.56 9.24 2.07
CA LEU A 11 -24.75 8.69 3.16
C LEU A 11 -25.48 8.64 4.50
N LEU A 12 -26.39 9.56 4.77
CA LEU A 12 -27.18 9.58 6.01
C LEU A 12 -28.37 8.61 5.98
N SER A 13 -28.71 8.05 4.82
CA SER A 13 -29.84 7.13 4.69
C SER A 13 -29.54 5.78 5.34
N PRO A 14 -30.33 5.32 6.33
CA PRO A 14 -30.09 4.04 7.03
C PRO A 14 -30.06 2.84 6.11
N GLU A 15 -30.75 2.90 4.98
CA GLU A 15 -30.84 1.86 3.96
C GLU A 15 -29.47 1.46 3.41
N GLN A 16 -28.50 2.39 3.39
CA GLN A 16 -27.16 2.13 2.88
C GLN A 16 -26.30 1.28 3.82
N TYR A 17 -26.75 1.11 5.08
CA TYR A 17 -25.98 0.41 6.12
C TYR A 17 -26.51 -0.97 6.44
N VAL A 18 -27.67 -1.37 5.89
CA VAL A 18 -28.32 -2.65 6.17
C VAL A 18 -28.44 -3.53 4.93
N GLY A 19 -28.50 -4.85 5.17
CA GLY A 19 -28.71 -5.82 4.10
C GLY A 19 -27.47 -6.20 3.31
N GLN A 20 -27.69 -7.04 2.29
CA GLN A 20 -26.63 -7.47 1.37
C GLN A 20 -26.21 -6.30 0.47
N GLY A 21 -24.90 -6.06 0.43
CA GLY A 21 -24.33 -4.96 -0.37
C GLY A 21 -24.36 -3.60 0.32
N GLY A 22 -24.70 -3.51 1.60
CA GLY A 22 -24.58 -2.27 2.38
C GLY A 22 -23.12 -1.80 2.53
N ILE A 23 -22.94 -0.51 2.85
CA ILE A 23 -21.62 0.12 3.01
C ILE A 23 -20.68 -0.67 3.93
N PRO A 24 -21.11 -1.18 5.12
CA PRO A 24 -20.23 -1.95 5.99
C PRO A 24 -19.70 -3.25 5.34
N GLN A 25 -20.54 -3.97 4.62
CA GLN A 25 -20.11 -5.17 3.88
C GLN A 25 -19.10 -4.79 2.81
N ARG A 26 -19.36 -3.75 2.03
CA ARG A 26 -18.47 -3.27 0.97
C ARG A 26 -17.12 -2.78 1.50
N ILE A 27 -17.12 -2.13 2.67
CA ILE A 27 -15.86 -1.78 3.37
C ILE A 27 -15.10 -3.06 3.72
N GLY A 28 -15.77 -4.07 4.28
CA GLY A 28 -15.15 -5.35 4.63
C GLY A 28 -14.50 -6.03 3.41
N GLU A 29 -15.22 -6.14 2.31
CA GLU A 29 -14.72 -6.69 1.04
C GLU A 29 -13.53 -5.88 0.50
N HIS A 30 -13.63 -4.56 0.51
CA HIS A 30 -12.58 -3.66 0.05
C HIS A 30 -11.29 -3.79 0.89
N LEU A 31 -11.43 -3.86 2.20
CA LEU A 31 -10.31 -4.07 3.13
C LEU A 31 -9.72 -5.47 2.98
N TYR A 32 -10.53 -6.49 2.75
CA TYR A 32 -10.07 -7.84 2.49
C TYR A 32 -9.10 -7.87 1.30
N TYR A 33 -9.52 -7.37 0.11
CA TYR A 33 -8.64 -7.31 -1.06
C TYR A 33 -7.39 -6.48 -0.79
N THR A 34 -7.53 -5.36 -0.09
CA THR A 34 -6.42 -4.48 0.25
C THR A 34 -5.38 -5.20 1.11
N PHE A 35 -5.79 -5.77 2.24
CA PHE A 35 -4.83 -6.35 3.19
C PHE A 35 -4.25 -7.67 2.70
N VAL A 36 -5.02 -8.50 2.00
CA VAL A 36 -4.49 -9.73 1.39
C VAL A 36 -3.45 -9.38 0.34
N ALA A 37 -3.74 -8.44 -0.56
CA ALA A 37 -2.81 -8.03 -1.60
C ALA A 37 -1.53 -7.40 -1.02
N VAL A 38 -1.67 -6.47 -0.06
CA VAL A 38 -0.52 -5.84 0.60
C VAL A 38 0.30 -6.85 1.40
N GLY A 39 -0.35 -7.80 2.09
CA GLY A 39 0.33 -8.86 2.83
C GLY A 39 1.21 -9.73 1.92
N ILE A 40 0.66 -10.18 0.79
CA ILE A 40 1.42 -10.96 -0.21
C ILE A 40 2.54 -10.09 -0.82
N ALA A 41 2.23 -8.86 -1.21
CA ALA A 41 3.23 -7.95 -1.76
C ALA A 41 4.37 -7.67 -0.76
N ALA A 42 4.07 -7.49 0.53
CA ALA A 42 5.07 -7.28 1.58
C ALA A 42 5.94 -8.52 1.81
N ALA A 43 5.35 -9.71 1.82
CA ALA A 43 6.07 -10.98 1.95
C ALA A 43 7.09 -11.22 0.81
N ILE A 44 6.84 -10.67 -0.37
CA ILE A 44 7.74 -10.75 -1.52
C ILE A 44 8.71 -9.57 -1.54
N ALA A 45 8.18 -8.34 -1.49
CA ALA A 45 8.95 -7.12 -1.77
C ALA A 45 9.92 -6.75 -0.66
N ILE A 46 9.55 -6.95 0.62
CA ILE A 46 10.42 -6.57 1.74
C ILE A 46 11.69 -7.42 1.79
N PRO A 47 11.62 -8.77 1.75
CA PRO A 47 12.83 -9.60 1.70
C PRO A 47 13.72 -9.32 0.48
N VAL A 48 13.12 -9.13 -0.70
CA VAL A 48 13.85 -8.79 -1.92
C VAL A 48 14.53 -7.43 -1.80
N GLY A 49 13.85 -6.42 -1.25
CA GLY A 49 14.40 -5.10 -1.00
C GLY A 49 15.57 -5.12 -0.03
N TYR A 50 15.46 -5.89 1.05
CA TYR A 50 16.55 -6.11 2.00
C TYR A 50 17.73 -6.84 1.35
N PHE A 51 17.48 -7.89 0.59
CA PHE A 51 18.53 -8.63 -0.11
C PHE A 51 19.32 -7.72 -1.07
N ILE A 52 18.64 -6.94 -1.88
CA ILE A 52 19.27 -5.99 -2.82
C ILE A 52 20.00 -4.88 -2.06
N GLY A 53 19.40 -4.33 -1.01
CA GLY A 53 19.99 -3.30 -0.18
C GLY A 53 21.27 -3.76 0.52
N HIS A 54 21.24 -4.93 1.16
CA HIS A 54 22.34 -5.52 1.90
C HIS A 54 23.52 -5.94 1.00
N THR A 55 23.22 -6.60 -0.13
CA THR A 55 24.27 -7.10 -1.03
C THR A 55 24.79 -6.04 -2.00
N GLY A 56 24.07 -4.94 -2.20
CA GLY A 56 24.34 -3.93 -3.23
C GLY A 56 24.14 -4.42 -4.66
N ARG A 57 23.64 -5.66 -4.85
CA ARG A 57 23.47 -6.27 -6.15
C ARG A 57 22.03 -6.12 -6.65
N GLY A 58 21.84 -5.69 -7.89
CA GLY A 58 20.51 -5.64 -8.52
C GLY A 58 19.77 -4.29 -8.36
N GLY A 59 20.37 -3.24 -7.82
CA GLY A 59 19.75 -1.93 -7.67
C GLY A 59 19.21 -1.33 -8.98
N VAL A 60 19.92 -1.53 -10.09
CA VAL A 60 19.49 -1.07 -11.43
C VAL A 60 18.19 -1.77 -11.86
N TRP A 61 18.11 -3.09 -11.66
CA TRP A 61 16.91 -3.86 -11.96
C TRP A 61 15.72 -3.45 -11.08
N LEU A 62 15.98 -3.15 -9.81
CA LEU A 62 14.96 -2.67 -8.88
C LEU A 62 14.34 -1.35 -9.39
N VAL A 63 15.17 -0.38 -9.77
CA VAL A 63 14.71 0.90 -10.31
C VAL A 63 13.91 0.70 -11.59
N GLY A 64 14.39 -0.17 -12.50
CA GLY A 64 13.69 -0.51 -13.73
C GLY A 64 12.33 -1.15 -13.49
N ILE A 65 12.25 -2.18 -12.65
CA ILE A 65 11.01 -2.89 -12.32
C ILE A 65 10.01 -1.94 -11.62
N ALA A 66 10.49 -1.16 -10.64
CA ALA A 66 9.62 -0.21 -9.94
C ALA A 66 9.10 0.90 -10.89
N GLY A 67 9.92 1.35 -11.83
CA GLY A 67 9.52 2.28 -12.88
C GLY A 67 8.49 1.70 -13.83
N ALA A 68 8.74 0.50 -14.36
CA ALA A 68 7.82 -0.22 -15.25
C ALA A 68 6.47 -0.49 -14.60
N ALA A 69 6.46 -0.97 -13.34
CA ALA A 69 5.21 -1.25 -12.62
C ALA A 69 4.36 0.01 -12.39
N ARG A 70 4.98 1.19 -12.22
CA ARG A 70 4.26 2.47 -12.12
C ARG A 70 3.71 2.97 -13.45
N ALA A 71 4.32 2.57 -14.56
CA ALA A 71 3.86 2.93 -15.90
C ALA A 71 2.71 2.04 -16.39
N LEU A 72 2.48 0.88 -15.76
CA LEU A 72 1.40 -0.01 -16.14
C LEU A 72 0.03 0.60 -15.83
N PRO A 73 -0.90 0.65 -16.80
CA PRO A 73 -2.27 1.03 -16.52
C PRO A 73 -2.91 0.00 -15.59
N SER A 74 -3.20 0.38 -14.34
CA SER A 74 -3.73 -0.53 -13.31
C SER A 74 -4.99 -1.28 -13.76
N PHE A 75 -5.89 -0.58 -14.41
CA PHE A 75 -7.10 -1.18 -14.97
C PHE A 75 -6.80 -2.15 -16.12
N GLY A 76 -5.89 -1.77 -17.02
CA GLY A 76 -5.43 -2.63 -18.12
C GLY A 76 -4.76 -3.91 -17.61
N LEU A 77 -3.91 -3.81 -16.59
CA LEU A 77 -3.29 -4.97 -15.95
C LEU A 77 -4.33 -5.92 -15.36
N MET A 78 -5.33 -5.38 -14.64
CA MET A 78 -6.39 -6.19 -14.05
C MET A 78 -7.18 -6.94 -15.11
N LEU A 79 -7.62 -6.24 -16.17
CA LEU A 79 -8.37 -6.87 -17.28
C LEU A 79 -7.53 -7.91 -18.01
N LEU A 80 -6.25 -7.62 -18.28
CA LEU A 80 -5.34 -8.57 -18.91
C LEU A 80 -5.25 -9.87 -18.12
N LEU A 81 -5.05 -9.77 -16.80
CA LEU A 81 -4.95 -10.95 -15.94
C LEU A 81 -6.26 -11.75 -15.89
N VAL A 82 -7.42 -11.06 -15.87
CA VAL A 82 -8.72 -11.75 -15.95
C VAL A 82 -8.90 -12.46 -17.30
N LEU A 83 -8.46 -11.85 -18.40
CA LEU A 83 -8.52 -12.49 -19.72
C LEU A 83 -7.60 -13.72 -19.80
N LEU A 84 -6.44 -13.67 -19.16
CA LEU A 84 -5.48 -14.79 -19.14
C LEU A 84 -5.92 -15.94 -18.24
N LEU A 85 -6.50 -15.64 -17.07
CA LEU A 85 -6.91 -16.65 -16.07
C LEU A 85 -8.37 -17.10 -16.25
N GLY A 86 -9.12 -16.42 -17.12
CA GLY A 86 -10.54 -16.66 -17.33
C GLY A 86 -11.42 -16.08 -16.21
N VAL A 87 -12.74 -16.02 -16.48
CA VAL A 87 -13.73 -15.44 -15.54
C VAL A 87 -13.80 -16.23 -14.24
N SER A 88 -13.58 -17.54 -14.28
CA SER A 88 -13.52 -18.38 -13.07
C SER A 88 -12.33 -18.04 -12.17
N GLY A 89 -11.23 -17.52 -12.72
CA GLY A 89 -10.03 -17.08 -12.01
C GLY A 89 -10.00 -15.60 -11.64
N ARG A 90 -11.09 -14.86 -11.79
CA ARG A 90 -11.15 -13.39 -11.61
C ARG A 90 -10.68 -12.90 -10.24
N ASP A 91 -10.98 -13.65 -9.16
CA ASP A 91 -10.50 -13.32 -7.81
C ASP A 91 -8.99 -13.35 -7.73
N SER A 92 -8.37 -14.41 -8.23
CA SER A 92 -6.91 -14.55 -8.27
C SER A 92 -6.28 -13.52 -9.19
N ALA A 93 -6.92 -13.19 -10.31
CA ALA A 93 -6.46 -12.16 -11.24
C ALA A 93 -6.47 -10.77 -10.61
N ALA A 94 -7.55 -10.42 -9.91
CA ALA A 94 -7.68 -9.16 -9.20
C ALA A 94 -6.64 -9.04 -8.08
N LEU A 95 -6.49 -10.08 -7.26
CA LEU A 95 -5.46 -10.12 -6.22
C LEU A 95 -4.05 -10.00 -6.81
N ALA A 96 -3.75 -10.73 -7.87
CA ALA A 96 -2.44 -10.65 -8.53
C ALA A 96 -2.16 -9.23 -9.07
N ALA A 97 -3.15 -8.57 -9.68
CA ALA A 97 -3.00 -7.19 -10.12
C ALA A 97 -2.68 -6.24 -8.97
N LEU A 98 -3.43 -6.34 -7.86
CA LEU A 98 -3.21 -5.52 -6.67
C LEU A 98 -1.86 -5.80 -6.02
N VAL A 99 -1.42 -7.07 -5.97
CA VAL A 99 -0.09 -7.47 -5.47
C VAL A 99 1.01 -6.82 -6.31
N ILE A 100 0.94 -6.94 -7.64
CA ILE A 100 1.93 -6.35 -8.55
C ILE A 100 2.03 -4.83 -8.32
N LEU A 101 0.91 -4.15 -8.16
CA LEU A 101 0.87 -2.71 -7.92
C LEU A 101 1.34 -2.31 -6.50
N GLY A 102 1.21 -3.19 -5.51
CA GLY A 102 1.69 -2.98 -4.15
C GLY A 102 3.20 -3.21 -3.96
N ILE A 103 3.85 -4.00 -4.83
CA ILE A 103 5.29 -4.33 -4.72
C ILE A 103 6.20 -3.09 -4.79
N PRO A 104 6.08 -2.15 -5.76
CA PRO A 104 7.04 -1.07 -5.92
C PRO A 104 7.26 -0.18 -4.70
N PRO A 105 6.25 0.32 -3.98
CA PRO A 105 6.47 1.15 -2.80
C PRO A 105 7.11 0.38 -1.65
N LEU A 106 6.76 -0.90 -1.45
CA LEU A 106 7.36 -1.76 -0.42
C LEU A 106 8.82 -2.05 -0.71
N LEU A 107 9.12 -2.42 -1.94
CA LEU A 107 10.46 -2.73 -2.43
C LEU A 107 11.36 -1.50 -2.31
N ALA A 108 10.87 -0.32 -2.73
CA ALA A 108 11.59 0.93 -2.62
C ALA A 108 11.85 1.32 -1.15
N GLY A 109 10.86 1.13 -0.26
CA GLY A 109 11.01 1.41 1.17
C GLY A 109 12.07 0.54 1.84
N ALA A 110 12.08 -0.77 1.57
CA ALA A 110 13.05 -1.70 2.12
C ALA A 110 14.46 -1.45 1.59
N TYR A 111 14.61 -1.28 0.28
CA TYR A 111 15.89 -0.95 -0.36
C TYR A 111 16.46 0.37 0.14
N ALA A 112 15.69 1.45 0.07
CA ALA A 112 16.13 2.78 0.50
C ALA A 112 16.45 2.82 2.00
N GLY A 113 15.71 2.02 2.80
CA GLY A 113 15.93 1.89 4.22
C GLY A 113 17.34 1.42 4.54
N VAL A 114 17.84 0.40 3.84
CA VAL A 114 19.21 -0.11 4.00
C VAL A 114 20.24 0.88 3.43
N GLN A 115 19.98 1.43 2.23
CA GLN A 115 20.92 2.33 1.55
C GLN A 115 21.17 3.65 2.29
N GLN A 116 20.24 4.09 3.13
CA GLN A 116 20.41 5.32 3.93
C GLN A 116 21.22 5.13 5.22
N ILE A 117 21.58 3.89 5.57
CA ILE A 117 22.40 3.64 6.75
C ILE A 117 23.85 4.09 6.47
N PRO A 118 24.42 4.94 7.33
CA PRO A 118 25.82 5.39 7.16
C PRO A 118 26.79 4.21 7.09
N ARG A 119 27.70 4.23 6.13
CA ARG A 119 28.71 3.18 5.97
C ARG A 119 29.55 2.98 7.24
N SER A 120 29.87 4.06 7.94
CA SER A 120 30.55 4.00 9.23
C SER A 120 29.85 3.14 10.27
N THR A 121 28.52 3.11 10.28
CA THR A 121 27.74 2.23 11.18
C THR A 121 27.92 0.77 10.81
N ILE A 122 27.89 0.45 9.53
CA ILE A 122 28.10 -0.92 9.03
C ILE A 122 29.53 -1.38 9.28
N ASP A 123 30.52 -0.50 9.05
CA ASP A 123 31.93 -0.82 9.25
C ASP A 123 32.25 -1.01 10.74
N ALA A 124 31.64 -0.22 11.63
CA ALA A 124 31.76 -0.41 13.07
C ALA A 124 31.20 -1.76 13.54
N ALA A 125 30.04 -2.18 13.00
CA ALA A 125 29.47 -3.48 13.32
C ALA A 125 30.37 -4.65 12.84
N LYS A 126 30.96 -4.53 11.65
CA LYS A 126 31.91 -5.52 11.10
C LYS A 126 33.20 -5.54 11.92
N ALA A 127 33.70 -4.40 12.36
CA ALA A 127 34.91 -4.30 13.22
C ALA A 127 34.69 -5.00 14.58
N GLN A 128 33.45 -5.07 15.07
CA GLN A 128 33.06 -5.85 16.26
C GLN A 128 32.94 -7.36 16.01
N GLY A 129 33.24 -7.83 14.78
CA GLY A 129 33.18 -9.25 14.41
C GLY A 129 31.79 -9.75 14.01
N MET A 130 30.82 -8.86 13.73
CA MET A 130 29.51 -9.27 13.28
C MET A 130 29.58 -9.91 11.89
N THR A 131 28.93 -11.07 11.73
CA THR A 131 28.73 -11.71 10.43
C THR A 131 27.76 -10.89 9.57
N PRO A 132 27.78 -11.04 8.23
CA PRO A 132 26.83 -10.34 7.34
C PRO A 132 25.37 -10.50 7.76
N TRP A 133 24.97 -11.70 8.18
CA TRP A 133 23.61 -11.97 8.66
C TRP A 133 23.30 -11.23 9.97
N GLN A 134 24.25 -11.17 10.90
CA GLN A 134 24.09 -10.39 12.14
C GLN A 134 23.97 -8.89 11.84
N VAL A 135 24.76 -8.36 10.90
CA VAL A 135 24.66 -6.97 10.43
C VAL A 135 23.26 -6.72 9.86
N LEU A 136 22.78 -7.58 8.98
CA LEU A 136 21.43 -7.45 8.40
C LEU A 136 20.35 -7.39 9.50
N VAL A 137 20.31 -8.41 10.36
CA VAL A 137 19.21 -8.57 11.33
C VAL A 137 19.28 -7.60 12.49
N SER A 138 20.48 -7.33 13.01
CA SER A 138 20.66 -6.54 14.24
C SER A 138 20.93 -5.05 14.00
N VAL A 139 21.33 -4.67 12.77
CA VAL A 139 21.66 -3.28 12.43
C VAL A 139 20.79 -2.74 11.32
N GLU A 140 20.79 -3.39 10.13
CA GLU A 140 20.13 -2.85 8.95
C GLU A 140 18.61 -2.88 9.08
N ILE A 141 18.01 -4.02 9.46
CA ILE A 141 16.56 -4.12 9.62
C ILE A 141 16.03 -3.11 10.64
N PRO A 142 16.55 -3.01 11.88
CA PRO A 142 16.02 -2.05 12.84
C PRO A 142 16.20 -0.58 12.42
N LEU A 143 17.33 -0.23 11.80
CA LEU A 143 17.59 1.14 11.37
C LEU A 143 16.78 1.54 10.12
N SER A 144 16.48 0.59 9.25
CA SER A 144 15.67 0.81 8.04
C SER A 144 14.17 0.88 8.30
N LEU A 145 13.70 0.42 9.46
CA LEU A 145 12.29 0.26 9.78
C LEU A 145 11.42 1.49 9.47
N PRO A 146 11.84 2.74 9.74
CA PRO A 146 11.03 3.92 9.41
C PRO A 146 10.71 4.06 7.92
N LEU A 147 11.65 3.68 7.04
CA LEU A 147 11.47 3.76 5.59
C LEU A 147 10.67 2.57 5.06
N VAL A 148 10.86 1.39 5.64
CA VAL A 148 10.02 0.22 5.34
C VAL A 148 8.55 0.48 5.69
N LEU A 149 8.30 1.06 6.87
CA LEU A 149 6.95 1.44 7.29
C LEU A 149 6.37 2.57 6.42
N GLY A 150 7.21 3.49 5.94
CA GLY A 150 6.82 4.47 4.92
C GLY A 150 6.42 3.82 3.59
N GLY A 151 7.19 2.82 3.14
CA GLY A 151 6.86 2.00 1.97
C GLY A 151 5.56 1.21 2.15
N LEU A 152 5.35 0.62 3.32
CA LEU A 152 4.11 -0.08 3.66
C LEU A 152 2.89 0.85 3.63
N ARG A 153 3.01 2.04 4.21
CA ARG A 153 1.97 3.07 4.17
C ARG A 153 1.63 3.45 2.72
N GLY A 154 2.67 3.69 1.90
CA GLY A 154 2.48 3.98 0.48
C GLY A 154 1.80 2.84 -0.28
N ALA A 155 2.17 1.59 0.00
CA ALA A 155 1.55 0.41 -0.61
C ALA A 155 0.07 0.27 -0.23
N VAL A 156 -0.27 0.43 1.06
CA VAL A 156 -1.67 0.37 1.52
C VAL A 156 -2.51 1.42 0.82
N LEU A 157 -2.06 2.67 0.77
CA LEU A 157 -2.80 3.76 0.11
C LEU A 157 -2.93 3.53 -1.40
N GLN A 158 -1.88 3.05 -2.05
CA GLN A 158 -1.91 2.68 -3.46
C GLN A 158 -2.93 1.58 -3.73
N VAL A 159 -2.92 0.52 -2.92
CA VAL A 159 -3.81 -0.64 -3.10
C VAL A 159 -5.26 -0.27 -2.73
N VAL A 160 -5.51 0.49 -1.66
CA VAL A 160 -6.85 0.99 -1.34
C VAL A 160 -7.47 1.75 -2.52
N ALA A 161 -6.72 2.66 -3.12
CA ALA A 161 -7.21 3.40 -4.27
C ALA A 161 -7.50 2.50 -5.48
N THR A 162 -6.64 1.50 -5.75
CA THR A 162 -6.78 0.59 -6.90
C THR A 162 -7.76 -0.54 -6.67
N ALA A 163 -8.03 -0.92 -5.42
CA ALA A 163 -9.03 -1.95 -5.08
C ALA A 163 -10.46 -1.57 -5.51
N THR A 164 -10.73 -0.30 -5.80
CA THR A 164 -11.99 0.13 -6.44
C THR A 164 -12.22 -0.54 -7.79
N LEU A 165 -11.14 -0.87 -8.51
CA LEU A 165 -11.20 -1.49 -9.84
C LEU A 165 -11.64 -2.96 -9.80
N VAL A 166 -11.54 -3.63 -8.65
CA VAL A 166 -11.94 -5.03 -8.45
C VAL A 166 -13.42 -5.24 -8.80
N ALA A 167 -14.25 -4.23 -8.60
CA ALA A 167 -15.66 -4.26 -8.95
C ALA A 167 -15.94 -4.34 -10.47
N TYR A 168 -15.02 -3.87 -11.34
CA TYR A 168 -15.15 -4.02 -12.80
C TYR A 168 -15.10 -5.48 -13.28
N VAL A 169 -14.46 -6.34 -12.52
CA VAL A 169 -14.38 -7.76 -12.83
C VAL A 169 -15.45 -8.58 -12.09
N GLY A 170 -16.49 -7.89 -11.60
CA GLY A 170 -17.65 -8.51 -10.96
C GLY A 170 -17.40 -9.01 -9.54
N LEU A 171 -16.42 -8.45 -8.86
CA LEU A 171 -16.15 -8.66 -7.44
C LEU A 171 -16.74 -7.47 -6.64
N GLY A 172 -16.88 -7.63 -5.33
CA GLY A 172 -17.48 -6.64 -4.46
C GLY A 172 -16.60 -5.42 -4.16
N GLY A 173 -16.76 -4.88 -2.96
CA GLY A 173 -16.02 -3.74 -2.46
C GLY A 173 -16.65 -2.38 -2.81
N LEU A 174 -16.05 -1.32 -2.27
CA LEU A 174 -16.57 0.05 -2.42
C LEU A 174 -16.62 0.55 -3.88
N GLY A 175 -15.80 -0.02 -4.77
CA GLY A 175 -15.85 0.32 -6.20
C GLY A 175 -17.17 -0.02 -6.88
N TYR A 176 -17.94 -0.96 -6.35
CA TYR A 176 -19.20 -1.42 -6.96
C TYR A 176 -20.21 -0.29 -7.11
N ASP A 177 -20.43 0.50 -6.09
CA ASP A 177 -21.40 1.60 -6.13
C ASP A 177 -20.97 2.72 -7.07
N ILE A 178 -19.68 2.95 -7.24
CA ILE A 178 -19.14 3.91 -8.20
C ILE A 178 -19.42 3.43 -9.61
N ILE A 179 -19.10 2.17 -9.91
CA ILE A 179 -19.23 1.60 -11.25
C ILE A 179 -20.69 1.50 -11.68
N GLN A 180 -21.59 1.15 -10.77
CA GLN A 180 -23.02 1.13 -11.06
C GLN A 180 -23.63 2.53 -11.12
N GLY A 181 -23.20 3.44 -10.26
CA GLY A 181 -23.78 4.77 -10.14
C GLY A 181 -23.58 5.63 -11.39
N ILE A 182 -22.43 5.53 -12.06
CA ILE A 182 -22.09 6.34 -13.23
C ILE A 182 -23.07 6.09 -14.41
N PRO A 183 -23.25 4.87 -14.92
CA PRO A 183 -24.16 4.62 -16.06
C PRO A 183 -25.64 4.84 -15.70
N LEU A 184 -26.01 4.64 -14.44
CA LEU A 184 -27.36 4.87 -13.94
C LEU A 184 -27.64 6.34 -13.57
N ARG A 185 -26.65 7.23 -13.72
CA ARG A 185 -26.69 8.65 -13.33
C ARG A 185 -27.02 8.89 -11.85
N ARG A 186 -26.72 7.90 -10.98
CA ARG A 186 -26.86 8.01 -9.53
C ARG A 186 -25.61 8.65 -8.96
N PHE A 187 -25.45 9.95 -9.20
CA PHE A 187 -24.27 10.69 -8.78
C PHE A 187 -24.18 10.85 -7.28
N ASP A 188 -25.32 10.86 -6.56
CA ASP A 188 -25.41 10.78 -5.11
C ASP A 188 -24.67 9.57 -4.55
N GLN A 189 -24.96 8.39 -5.05
CA GLN A 189 -24.31 7.11 -4.71
C GLN A 189 -22.81 7.14 -5.07
N THR A 190 -22.48 7.58 -6.29
CA THR A 190 -21.08 7.63 -6.77
C THR A 190 -20.21 8.51 -5.91
N ILE A 191 -20.67 9.74 -5.62
CA ILE A 191 -19.92 10.71 -4.80
C ILE A 191 -19.90 10.26 -3.34
N GLY A 192 -21.03 9.77 -2.81
CA GLY A 192 -21.13 9.26 -1.45
C GLY A 192 -20.10 8.14 -1.20
N THR A 193 -20.07 7.15 -2.09
CA THR A 193 -19.10 6.04 -1.96
C THR A 193 -17.64 6.51 -2.15
N ALA A 194 -17.38 7.45 -3.06
CA ALA A 194 -16.04 8.02 -3.20
C ALA A 194 -15.58 8.69 -1.89
N LEU A 195 -16.46 9.41 -1.19
CA LEU A 195 -16.17 9.99 0.13
C LEU A 195 -15.89 8.91 1.17
N VAL A 196 -16.64 7.79 1.17
CA VAL A 196 -16.35 6.65 2.06
C VAL A 196 -14.94 6.10 1.80
N ILE A 197 -14.52 5.93 0.55
CA ILE A 197 -13.16 5.47 0.21
C ILE A 197 -12.10 6.44 0.73
N VAL A 198 -12.32 7.75 0.57
CA VAL A 198 -11.41 8.77 1.10
C VAL A 198 -11.29 8.66 2.62
N VAL A 199 -12.41 8.52 3.33
CA VAL A 199 -12.40 8.35 4.78
C VAL A 199 -11.67 7.08 5.20
N VAL A 200 -11.93 5.95 4.55
CA VAL A 200 -11.24 4.67 4.80
C VAL A 200 -9.73 4.85 4.58
N ALA A 201 -9.32 5.47 3.47
CA ALA A 201 -7.91 5.72 3.17
C ALA A 201 -7.26 6.61 4.25
N LEU A 202 -7.91 7.70 4.67
CA LEU A 202 -7.40 8.60 5.72
C LEU A 202 -7.29 7.90 7.08
N VAL A 203 -8.27 7.07 7.44
CA VAL A 203 -8.22 6.29 8.68
C VAL A 203 -7.05 5.31 8.66
N LEU A 204 -6.89 4.56 7.57
CA LEU A 204 -5.76 3.64 7.41
C LEU A 204 -4.43 4.39 7.45
N ASP A 205 -4.34 5.52 6.79
CA ASP A 205 -3.15 6.37 6.79
C ASP A 205 -2.79 6.85 8.21
N ALA A 206 -3.77 7.34 8.95
CA ALA A 206 -3.58 7.78 10.33
C ALA A 206 -3.15 6.64 11.26
N VAL A 207 -3.77 5.46 11.14
CA VAL A 207 -3.43 4.25 11.91
C VAL A 207 -2.00 3.82 11.62
N LEU A 208 -1.63 3.73 10.33
CA LEU A 208 -0.27 3.34 9.91
C LEU A 208 0.77 4.39 10.31
N ALA A 209 0.45 5.68 10.24
CA ALA A 209 1.32 6.75 10.73
C ALA A 209 1.55 6.64 12.24
N GLY A 210 0.51 6.35 13.02
CA GLY A 210 0.60 6.08 14.45
C GLY A 210 1.47 4.86 14.76
N ALA A 211 1.20 3.74 14.09
CA ALA A 211 1.97 2.51 14.22
C ALA A 211 3.46 2.73 13.87
N SER A 212 3.75 3.47 12.80
CA SER A 212 5.12 3.81 12.40
C SER A 212 5.86 4.61 13.48
N ARG A 213 5.16 5.57 14.13
CA ARG A 213 5.74 6.34 15.24
C ARG A 213 6.07 5.47 16.44
N LEU A 214 5.25 4.50 16.78
CA LEU A 214 5.45 3.59 17.89
C LEU A 214 6.57 2.57 17.60
N ALA A 215 6.60 2.02 16.39
CA ALA A 215 7.57 1.01 15.98
C ALA A 215 8.98 1.57 15.73
N THR A 216 9.14 2.89 15.51
CA THR A 216 10.45 3.49 15.27
C THR A 216 11.29 3.54 16.56
N PRO A 217 12.49 2.91 16.61
CA PRO A 217 13.36 2.93 17.78
C PRO A 217 13.72 4.34 18.24
N ARG A 218 13.84 4.54 19.56
CA ARG A 218 14.13 5.87 20.16
C ARG A 218 15.42 6.49 19.62
N GLY A 219 16.47 5.69 19.39
CA GLY A 219 17.76 6.16 18.86
C GLY A 219 17.64 6.80 17.47
N VAL A 220 16.79 6.24 16.58
CA VAL A 220 16.52 6.78 15.23
C VAL A 220 15.73 8.09 15.30
N ARG A 221 14.86 8.26 16.30
CA ARG A 221 14.09 9.51 16.51
C ARG A 221 14.97 10.68 16.93
N VAL A 222 15.93 10.42 17.83
CA VAL A 222 16.82 11.47 18.37
C VAL A 222 17.79 11.99 17.29
N GLY A 223 18.33 11.10 16.43
CA GLY A 223 19.19 11.49 15.31
C GLY A 223 18.52 12.47 14.34
N ARG A 224 17.25 12.25 13.99
CA ARG A 224 16.48 13.16 13.11
C ARG A 224 16.26 14.54 13.71
N LEU A 225 16.09 14.66 15.04
CA LEU A 225 15.92 15.96 15.71
C LEU A 225 17.24 16.73 15.81
N GLY A 226 18.37 16.03 15.90
CA GLY A 226 19.71 16.63 15.88
C GLY A 226 20.04 17.26 14.52
N ASP A 227 19.74 16.56 13.42
CA ASP A 227 19.97 17.07 12.06
C ASP A 227 19.13 18.31 11.70
N VAL A 228 17.89 18.40 12.21
CA VAL A 228 17.03 19.58 12.00
C VAL A 228 17.57 20.79 12.76
N ARG A 229 18.09 20.62 13.98
CA ARG A 229 18.69 21.70 14.77
C ARG A 229 20.06 22.16 14.27
N ALA A 230 20.79 21.28 13.57
CA ALA A 230 22.08 21.65 12.99
C ALA A 230 21.96 22.42 11.64
N ARG A 231 20.77 22.43 11.05
CA ARG A 231 20.47 23.13 9.78
C ARG A 231 19.65 24.43 9.95
N SER A 232 19.21 24.74 11.15
CA SER A 232 18.57 26.01 11.55
C SER A 232 19.55 26.95 12.20
#